data_54bae10e2316035e4a80d25fb727aa31
#
_entry.id   54bae10e2316035e4a80d25fb727aa31
#
_cell.length_a   1.000
_cell.length_b   1.000
_cell.length_c   1.000
_cell.angle_alpha   90.00
_cell.angle_beta   90.00
_cell.angle_gamma   90.00
#
_symmetry.space_group_name_H-M   'P 1'
#
loop_
_entity.id
_entity.type
_entity.pdbx_description
1 polymer ?
#
loop_
_entity_poly.entity_id
_entity_poly.type
_entity_poly.pdbx_seq_one_letter_code
_entity_poly.pdbx_strand_id
1 'polypeptide(L)'
;MNSLKTMDNKAERRKFLGSLIVPLLIVVVMWVVKIVEVSLNTDFGRYGVTPHTAQGLIGIFTLPFLHGSWEHLLSNSVPILVLGTALYYCYPTLANRVMLITYLASGLITWCIGNPDSTHIGASALVYGLNLFLIASGFIRGNRMLIVISLIMVFLYGSFIWGMIPSLAIPQNISWEGHLSGAIIGVLLAVFLRKEGPQKEVYHWEEDDEDATASPTDDAEENGEKPYWDVPTPSNDELTVRYRIRH
;
A
#
# COMPACT_ATOMS: atom_id res chain seq x y z
N MET A 1 -13.85 -29.40 -9.50
CA MET A 1 -12.71 -28.79 -8.81
C MET A 1 -11.77 -28.00 -9.71
N ASN A 2 -11.42 -28.43 -10.93
CA ASN A 2 -10.55 -27.68 -11.87
C ASN A 2 -11.18 -26.37 -12.41
N SER A 3 -12.48 -26.33 -12.66
CA SER A 3 -13.15 -25.15 -13.27
C SER A 3 -13.19 -23.95 -12.32
N LEU A 4 -13.45 -24.15 -11.04
CA LEU A 4 -13.44 -23.07 -10.02
C LEU A 4 -12.04 -22.48 -9.84
N LYS A 5 -11.01 -23.33 -9.81
CA LYS A 5 -9.62 -22.90 -9.68
C LYS A 5 -9.12 -22.10 -10.89
N THR A 6 -9.63 -22.42 -12.09
CA THR A 6 -9.31 -21.67 -13.32
C THR A 6 -10.04 -20.34 -13.43
N MET A 7 -11.25 -20.23 -12.89
CA MET A 7 -12.00 -18.96 -12.81
C MET A 7 -11.36 -18.00 -11.82
N ASP A 8 -10.94 -18.49 -10.67
CA ASP A 8 -10.23 -17.72 -9.63
C ASP A 8 -8.92 -17.13 -10.18
N ASN A 9 -8.11 -17.92 -10.86
CA ASN A 9 -6.89 -17.47 -11.51
C ASN A 9 -7.11 -16.39 -12.59
N LYS A 10 -8.23 -16.44 -13.32
CA LYS A 10 -8.56 -15.41 -14.32
C LYS A 10 -8.97 -14.09 -13.67
N ALA A 11 -9.73 -14.14 -12.58
CA ALA A 11 -10.17 -12.97 -11.85
C ALA A 11 -8.95 -12.26 -11.19
N GLU A 12 -8.07 -13.01 -10.54
CA GLU A 12 -6.85 -12.48 -9.93
C GLU A 12 -5.91 -11.86 -10.96
N ARG A 13 -5.71 -12.52 -12.10
CA ARG A 13 -4.92 -11.98 -13.22
C ARG A 13 -5.53 -10.66 -13.73
N ARG A 14 -6.85 -10.58 -13.89
CA ARG A 14 -7.53 -9.36 -14.34
C ARG A 14 -7.38 -8.23 -13.35
N LYS A 15 -7.51 -8.52 -12.05
CA LYS A 15 -7.29 -7.58 -10.96
C LYS A 15 -5.86 -7.03 -10.98
N PHE A 16 -4.86 -7.92 -11.09
CA PHE A 16 -3.46 -7.53 -11.18
C PHE A 16 -3.17 -6.65 -12.41
N LEU A 17 -3.62 -7.07 -13.60
CA LEU A 17 -3.42 -6.28 -14.82
C LEU A 17 -4.14 -4.93 -14.74
N GLY A 18 -5.34 -4.87 -14.13
CA GLY A 18 -6.06 -3.63 -13.89
C GLY A 18 -5.29 -2.68 -12.95
N SER A 19 -4.61 -3.23 -11.95
CA SER A 19 -3.83 -2.42 -11.00
C SER A 19 -2.55 -1.82 -11.59
N LEU A 20 -2.06 -2.34 -12.71
CA LEU A 20 -0.91 -1.80 -13.45
C LEU A 20 -1.24 -0.58 -14.30
N ILE A 21 -2.49 -0.40 -14.71
CA ILE A 21 -2.86 0.59 -15.73
C ILE A 21 -2.46 2.00 -15.34
N VAL A 22 -2.88 2.47 -14.17
CA VAL A 22 -2.61 3.86 -13.74
C VAL A 22 -1.13 4.11 -13.48
N PRO A 23 -0.39 3.27 -12.74
CA PRO A 23 1.06 3.44 -12.58
C PRO A 23 1.82 3.43 -13.90
N LEU A 24 1.44 2.56 -14.82
CA LEU A 24 2.07 2.48 -16.14
C LEU A 24 1.81 3.75 -16.96
N LEU A 25 0.58 4.29 -16.93
CA LEU A 25 0.26 5.53 -17.61
C LEU A 25 1.08 6.71 -17.06
N ILE A 26 1.26 6.80 -15.73
CA ILE A 26 2.11 7.83 -15.11
C ILE A 26 3.55 7.70 -15.63
N VAL A 27 4.11 6.50 -15.62
CA VAL A 27 5.47 6.26 -16.11
C VAL A 27 5.60 6.60 -17.60
N VAL A 28 4.63 6.18 -18.43
CA VAL A 28 4.63 6.54 -19.88
C VAL A 28 4.64 8.06 -20.07
N VAL A 29 3.82 8.80 -19.31
CA VAL A 29 3.81 10.29 -19.40
C VAL A 29 5.16 10.85 -18.97
N MET A 30 5.77 10.37 -17.88
CA MET A 30 7.11 10.81 -17.44
C MET A 30 8.15 10.62 -18.55
N TRP A 31 8.16 9.45 -19.21
CA TRP A 31 9.08 9.14 -20.30
C TRP A 31 8.81 10.00 -21.52
N VAL A 32 7.56 10.20 -21.92
CA VAL A 32 7.19 11.07 -23.05
C VAL A 32 7.65 12.50 -22.79
N VAL A 33 7.40 13.06 -21.60
CA VAL A 33 7.85 14.40 -21.22
C VAL A 33 9.37 14.53 -21.35
N LYS A 34 10.14 13.55 -20.85
CA LYS A 34 11.61 13.57 -20.93
C LYS A 34 12.12 13.44 -22.37
N ILE A 35 11.50 12.60 -23.19
CA ILE A 35 11.86 12.47 -24.61
C ILE A 35 11.60 13.78 -25.35
N VAL A 36 10.45 14.42 -25.11
CA VAL A 36 10.10 15.72 -25.73
C VAL A 36 11.09 16.81 -25.30
N GLU A 37 11.40 16.89 -23.98
CA GLU A 37 12.39 17.84 -23.45
C GLU A 37 13.73 17.73 -24.16
N VAL A 38 14.26 16.51 -24.27
CA VAL A 38 15.54 16.27 -24.95
C VAL A 38 15.46 16.56 -26.46
N SER A 39 14.36 16.13 -27.11
CA SER A 39 14.17 16.36 -28.56
C SER A 39 14.07 17.83 -28.94
N LEU A 40 13.50 18.64 -28.06
CA LEU A 40 13.39 20.10 -28.26
C LEU A 40 14.62 20.86 -27.78
N ASN A 41 15.61 20.17 -27.21
CA ASN A 41 16.80 20.77 -26.59
C ASN A 41 16.43 21.90 -25.63
N THR A 42 15.42 21.70 -24.80
CA THR A 42 14.89 22.65 -23.82
C THR A 42 15.03 22.08 -22.40
N ASP A 43 15.02 22.98 -21.41
CA ASP A 43 14.98 22.59 -19.99
C ASP A 43 13.55 22.81 -19.45
N PHE A 44 12.86 21.68 -19.15
CA PHE A 44 11.54 21.72 -18.53
C PHE A 44 11.64 21.80 -16.99
N GLY A 45 12.81 21.65 -16.40
CA GLY A 45 13.03 21.78 -14.95
C GLY A 45 12.52 23.10 -14.38
N ARG A 46 12.58 24.20 -15.18
CA ARG A 46 12.03 25.51 -14.82
C ARG A 46 10.55 25.55 -14.48
N TYR A 47 9.79 24.53 -14.88
CA TYR A 47 8.36 24.38 -14.54
C TYR A 47 8.14 23.53 -13.28
N GLY A 48 9.19 23.16 -12.55
CA GLY A 48 9.13 22.49 -11.26
C GLY A 48 8.62 23.40 -10.14
N VAL A 49 8.53 22.85 -8.94
CA VAL A 49 8.15 23.60 -7.75
C VAL A 49 9.31 24.49 -7.31
N THR A 50 9.17 25.80 -7.47
CA THR A 50 10.05 26.81 -6.85
C THR A 50 9.32 27.36 -5.62
N PRO A 51 9.79 27.05 -4.41
CA PRO A 51 9.12 27.42 -3.16
C PRO A 51 8.88 28.93 -3.05
N HIS A 52 7.75 29.29 -2.42
CA HIS A 52 7.33 30.66 -2.12
C HIS A 52 7.16 31.58 -3.35
N THR A 53 7.12 31.05 -4.57
CA THR A 53 6.90 31.83 -5.80
C THR A 53 5.56 31.48 -6.43
N ALA A 54 4.90 32.47 -7.07
CA ALA A 54 3.65 32.22 -7.79
C ALA A 54 3.85 31.26 -8.99
N GLN A 55 5.00 31.32 -9.66
CA GLN A 55 5.34 30.41 -10.74
C GLN A 55 5.50 28.97 -10.22
N GLY A 56 6.08 28.78 -9.03
CA GLY A 56 6.27 27.47 -8.41
C GLY A 56 4.97 26.75 -8.06
N LEU A 57 3.82 27.45 -7.97
CA LEU A 57 2.50 26.83 -7.81
C LEU A 57 2.10 25.97 -9.02
N ILE A 58 2.52 26.36 -10.23
CA ILE A 58 2.32 25.55 -11.44
C ILE A 58 3.11 24.24 -11.30
N GLY A 59 4.28 24.32 -10.68
CA GLY A 59 5.14 23.17 -10.39
C GLY A 59 4.46 22.07 -9.59
N ILE A 60 3.46 22.37 -8.76
CA ILE A 60 2.69 21.37 -8.03
C ILE A 60 2.06 20.35 -8.99
N PHE A 61 1.63 20.80 -10.18
CA PHE A 61 1.02 19.96 -11.20
C PHE A 61 2.01 19.31 -12.17
N THR A 62 3.21 19.83 -12.28
CA THR A 62 4.20 19.35 -13.26
C THR A 62 5.32 18.53 -12.60
N LEU A 63 5.59 18.77 -11.31
CA LEU A 63 6.65 18.16 -10.50
C LEU A 63 6.92 16.68 -10.83
N PRO A 64 5.94 15.75 -10.78
CA PRO A 64 6.22 14.32 -10.90
C PRO A 64 6.56 13.90 -12.34
N PHE A 65 6.36 14.77 -13.32
CA PHE A 65 6.63 14.47 -14.73
C PHE A 65 7.97 14.98 -15.20
N LEU A 66 8.62 15.87 -14.43
CA LEU A 66 9.88 16.52 -14.77
C LEU A 66 11.08 15.79 -14.14
N HIS A 67 12.11 15.50 -14.92
CA HIS A 67 13.28 14.77 -14.44
C HIS A 67 14.58 15.35 -15.01
N GLY A 68 15.56 15.61 -14.14
CA GLY A 68 16.84 16.21 -14.52
C GLY A 68 17.72 15.28 -15.38
N SER A 69 17.68 13.98 -15.13
CA SER A 69 18.47 12.98 -15.86
C SER A 69 17.68 11.70 -16.16
N TRP A 70 18.23 10.86 -17.04
CA TRP A 70 17.65 9.54 -17.34
C TRP A 70 17.73 8.60 -16.14
N GLU A 71 18.80 8.68 -15.33
CA GLU A 71 18.95 7.92 -14.10
C GLU A 71 17.87 8.32 -13.08
N HIS A 72 17.61 9.63 -12.95
CA HIS A 72 16.55 10.15 -12.08
C HIS A 72 15.18 9.67 -12.53
N LEU A 73 14.90 9.69 -13.84
CA LEU A 73 13.65 9.16 -14.41
C LEU A 73 13.48 7.67 -14.12
N LEU A 74 14.54 6.87 -14.35
CA LEU A 74 14.50 5.42 -14.12
C LEU A 74 14.33 5.09 -12.64
N SER A 75 15.04 5.78 -11.75
CA SER A 75 14.97 5.58 -10.30
C SER A 75 13.59 5.88 -9.72
N ASN A 76 12.78 6.72 -10.37
CA ASN A 76 11.38 6.96 -10.02
C ASN A 76 10.42 5.98 -10.72
N SER A 77 10.72 5.58 -11.95
CA SER A 77 9.82 4.73 -12.75
C SER A 77 9.56 3.37 -12.11
N VAL A 78 10.62 2.70 -11.65
CA VAL A 78 10.49 1.37 -11.01
C VAL A 78 9.66 1.44 -9.72
N PRO A 79 9.96 2.32 -8.74
CA PRO A 79 9.12 2.46 -7.56
C PRO A 79 7.67 2.85 -7.86
N ILE A 80 7.41 3.75 -8.81
CA ILE A 80 6.03 4.10 -9.19
C ILE A 80 5.26 2.87 -9.69
N LEU A 81 5.89 2.04 -10.53
CA LEU A 81 5.27 0.80 -11.00
C LEU A 81 4.99 -0.17 -9.85
N VAL A 82 5.96 -0.41 -8.97
CA VAL A 82 5.83 -1.38 -7.88
C VAL A 82 4.84 -0.88 -6.82
N LEU A 83 5.06 0.31 -6.26
CA LEU A 83 4.25 0.87 -5.18
C LEU A 83 2.85 1.22 -5.65
N GLY A 84 2.73 1.80 -6.86
CA GLY A 84 1.45 2.11 -7.46
C GLY A 84 0.63 0.85 -7.72
N THR A 85 1.24 -0.19 -8.30
CA THR A 85 0.55 -1.47 -8.51
C THR A 85 0.11 -2.09 -7.18
N ALA A 86 0.98 -2.10 -6.16
CA ALA A 86 0.62 -2.58 -4.82
C ALA A 86 -0.55 -1.77 -4.23
N LEU A 87 -0.56 -0.44 -4.40
CA LEU A 87 -1.66 0.41 -3.96
C LEU A 87 -2.98 0.03 -4.65
N TYR A 88 -3.00 -0.02 -5.99
CA TYR A 88 -4.22 -0.34 -6.74
C TYR A 88 -4.70 -1.77 -6.52
N TYR A 89 -3.78 -2.71 -6.32
CA TYR A 89 -4.12 -4.11 -6.05
C TYR A 89 -4.69 -4.31 -4.65
N CYS A 90 -4.07 -3.71 -3.62
CA CYS A 90 -4.44 -3.92 -2.22
C CYS A 90 -5.53 -2.97 -1.73
N TYR A 91 -5.64 -1.77 -2.31
CA TYR A 91 -6.54 -0.71 -1.87
C TYR A 91 -7.38 -0.14 -3.03
N PRO A 92 -8.09 -0.98 -3.83
CA PRO A 92 -8.73 -0.53 -5.07
C PRO A 92 -9.72 0.62 -4.87
N THR A 93 -10.42 0.68 -3.75
CA THR A 93 -11.39 1.74 -3.42
C THR A 93 -10.73 3.06 -2.97
N LEU A 94 -9.50 3.00 -2.48
CA LEU A 94 -8.76 4.15 -1.94
C LEU A 94 -7.68 4.66 -2.90
N ALA A 95 -7.25 3.82 -3.86
CA ALA A 95 -6.05 4.06 -4.64
C ALA A 95 -6.02 5.42 -5.35
N ASN A 96 -7.10 5.79 -6.04
CA ASN A 96 -7.18 7.09 -6.73
C ASN A 96 -7.08 8.26 -5.74
N ARG A 97 -7.73 8.13 -4.59
CA ARG A 97 -7.76 9.18 -3.55
C ARG A 97 -6.38 9.33 -2.90
N VAL A 98 -5.72 8.23 -2.56
CA VAL A 98 -4.36 8.22 -2.02
C VAL A 98 -3.37 8.79 -3.05
N MET A 99 -3.43 8.32 -4.29
CA MET A 99 -2.56 8.77 -5.36
C MET A 99 -2.68 10.29 -5.58
N LEU A 100 -3.91 10.80 -5.75
CA LEU A 100 -4.18 12.20 -6.05
C LEU A 100 -3.80 13.11 -4.87
N ILE A 101 -4.18 12.75 -3.65
CA ILE A 101 -3.87 13.56 -2.47
C ILE A 101 -2.36 13.57 -2.22
N THR A 102 -1.70 12.43 -2.32
CA THR A 102 -0.24 12.36 -2.17
C THR A 102 0.45 13.25 -3.20
N TYR A 103 0.04 13.17 -4.44
CA TYR A 103 0.58 13.99 -5.53
C TYR A 103 0.45 15.49 -5.24
N LEU A 104 -0.76 15.98 -5.02
CA LEU A 104 -1.02 17.41 -4.87
C LEU A 104 -0.51 17.97 -3.54
N ALA A 105 -0.77 17.26 -2.44
CA ALA A 105 -0.42 17.74 -1.11
C ALA A 105 1.09 17.70 -0.87
N SER A 106 1.82 16.70 -1.38
CA SER A 106 3.28 16.70 -1.25
C SER A 106 3.92 17.84 -2.03
N GLY A 107 3.43 18.14 -3.24
CA GLY A 107 3.88 19.31 -4.01
C GLY A 107 3.60 20.63 -3.30
N LEU A 108 2.40 20.77 -2.70
CA LEU A 108 2.05 21.96 -1.92
C LEU A 108 2.92 22.13 -0.68
N ILE A 109 3.15 21.06 0.08
CA ILE A 109 4.04 21.12 1.25
C ILE A 109 5.45 21.46 0.82
N THR A 110 5.96 20.83 -0.25
CA THR A 110 7.29 21.18 -0.81
C THR A 110 7.36 22.67 -1.18
N TRP A 111 6.31 23.22 -1.76
CA TRP A 111 6.25 24.66 -2.05
C TRP A 111 6.29 25.51 -0.77
N CYS A 112 5.66 25.06 0.32
CA CYS A 112 5.63 25.78 1.59
C CYS A 112 6.95 25.74 2.38
N ILE A 113 7.66 24.59 2.37
CA ILE A 113 8.82 24.38 3.26
C ILE A 113 10.16 24.27 2.53
N GLY A 114 10.14 24.15 1.20
CA GLY A 114 11.35 23.97 0.42
C GLY A 114 12.26 25.20 0.38
N ASN A 115 13.51 24.99 -0.01
CA ASN A 115 14.45 26.08 -0.20
C ASN A 115 14.04 26.96 -1.39
N PRO A 116 13.83 28.28 -1.21
CA PRO A 116 13.40 29.18 -2.30
C PRO A 116 14.43 29.33 -3.43
N ASP A 117 15.70 29.01 -3.16
CA ASP A 117 16.78 29.10 -4.15
C ASP A 117 16.90 27.83 -5.01
N SER A 118 16.01 26.86 -4.80
CA SER A 118 16.00 25.59 -5.53
C SER A 118 14.68 25.36 -6.28
N THR A 119 14.75 24.61 -7.38
CA THR A 119 13.56 24.14 -8.09
C THR A 119 13.48 22.63 -7.95
N HIS A 120 12.37 22.19 -7.36
CA HIS A 120 12.13 20.76 -7.09
C HIS A 120 11.42 20.11 -8.27
N ILE A 121 11.95 18.96 -8.72
CA ILE A 121 11.42 18.14 -9.84
C ILE A 121 11.52 16.65 -9.49
N GLY A 122 10.71 15.85 -10.15
CA GLY A 122 10.71 14.39 -10.02
C GLY A 122 9.51 13.82 -9.26
N ALA A 123 9.21 12.56 -9.52
CA ALA A 123 8.10 11.84 -8.88
C ALA A 123 8.44 11.33 -7.48
N SER A 124 9.62 11.64 -6.95
CA SER A 124 10.10 11.06 -5.70
C SER A 124 9.21 11.38 -4.49
N ALA A 125 8.65 12.58 -4.39
CA ALA A 125 7.67 12.91 -3.34
C ALA A 125 6.47 11.96 -3.35
N LEU A 126 5.96 11.63 -4.54
CA LEU A 126 4.89 10.64 -4.71
C LEU A 126 5.37 9.24 -4.30
N VAL A 127 6.57 8.81 -4.73
CA VAL A 127 7.18 7.52 -4.34
C VAL A 127 7.27 7.38 -2.83
N TYR A 128 7.80 8.39 -2.14
CA TYR A 128 7.91 8.38 -0.68
C TYR A 128 6.54 8.32 0.01
N GLY A 129 5.58 9.07 -0.50
CA GLY A 129 4.22 9.06 0.03
C GLY A 129 3.52 7.72 -0.13
N LEU A 130 3.61 7.10 -1.30
CA LEU A 130 3.05 5.75 -1.54
C LEU A 130 3.73 4.70 -0.68
N ASN A 131 5.06 4.75 -0.56
CA ASN A 131 5.83 3.82 0.25
C ASN A 131 5.40 3.88 1.72
N LEU A 132 5.39 5.08 2.32
CA LEU A 132 5.02 5.27 3.72
C LEU A 132 3.53 4.99 3.97
N PHE A 133 2.64 5.31 3.00
CA PHE A 133 1.24 4.90 3.08
C PHE A 133 1.10 3.37 3.16
N LEU A 134 1.74 2.63 2.27
CA LEU A 134 1.65 1.16 2.23
C LEU A 134 2.21 0.54 3.51
N ILE A 135 3.37 1.01 3.99
CA ILE A 135 3.99 0.53 5.22
C ILE A 135 3.08 0.82 6.42
N ALA A 136 2.75 2.08 6.66
CA ALA A 136 1.98 2.49 7.83
C ALA A 136 0.56 1.89 7.83
N SER A 137 -0.11 1.89 6.66
CA SER A 137 -1.46 1.38 6.51
C SER A 137 -1.56 -0.13 6.82
N GLY A 138 -0.57 -0.93 6.40
CA GLY A 138 -0.56 -2.36 6.66
C GLY A 138 -0.44 -2.67 8.17
N PHE A 139 0.45 -1.98 8.87
CA PHE A 139 0.59 -2.14 10.33
C PHE A 139 -0.63 -1.63 11.10
N ILE A 140 -1.15 -0.43 10.74
CA ILE A 140 -2.30 0.17 11.43
C ILE A 140 -3.56 -0.70 11.31
N ARG A 141 -3.81 -1.31 10.15
CA ARG A 141 -5.00 -2.14 9.90
C ARG A 141 -4.90 -3.54 10.48
N GLY A 142 -3.70 -4.05 10.76
CA GLY A 142 -3.48 -5.38 11.31
C GLY A 142 -3.94 -6.53 10.42
N ASN A 143 -4.18 -6.28 9.12
CA ASN A 143 -4.52 -7.30 8.14
C ASN A 143 -3.25 -8.06 7.74
N ARG A 144 -3.27 -9.40 7.82
CA ARG A 144 -2.08 -10.25 7.59
C ARG A 144 -1.44 -10.01 6.23
N MET A 145 -2.24 -9.96 5.16
CA MET A 145 -1.75 -9.73 3.80
C MET A 145 -1.08 -8.35 3.69
N LEU A 146 -1.70 -7.31 4.26
CA LEU A 146 -1.15 -5.96 4.21
C LEU A 146 0.13 -5.81 5.04
N ILE A 147 0.24 -6.53 6.17
CA ILE A 147 1.47 -6.58 6.96
C ILE A 147 2.61 -7.21 6.14
N VAL A 148 2.36 -8.32 5.46
CA VAL A 148 3.37 -8.96 4.58
C VAL A 148 3.84 -7.99 3.50
N ILE A 149 2.92 -7.29 2.85
CA ILE A 149 3.26 -6.27 1.84
C ILE A 149 4.06 -5.13 2.47
N SER A 150 3.66 -4.65 3.66
CA SER A 150 4.42 -3.61 4.37
C SER A 150 5.85 -4.04 4.66
N LEU A 151 6.07 -5.29 5.11
CA LEU A 151 7.41 -5.83 5.35
C LEU A 151 8.23 -5.93 4.06
N ILE A 152 7.61 -6.33 2.94
CA ILE A 152 8.26 -6.32 1.64
C ILE A 152 8.67 -4.89 1.24
N MET A 153 7.79 -3.90 1.46
CA MET A 153 8.10 -2.49 1.16
C MET A 153 9.23 -1.95 2.06
N VAL A 154 9.25 -2.31 3.34
CA VAL A 154 10.37 -1.99 4.24
C VAL A 154 11.68 -2.62 3.74
N PHE A 155 11.65 -3.86 3.30
CA PHE A 155 12.83 -4.55 2.79
C PHE A 155 13.37 -3.90 1.49
N LEU A 156 12.47 -3.60 0.54
CA LEU A 156 12.86 -3.05 -0.76
C LEU A 156 13.23 -1.56 -0.71
N TYR A 157 12.52 -0.78 0.11
CA TYR A 157 12.57 0.68 0.08
C TYR A 157 12.83 1.33 1.45
N GLY A 158 13.14 0.54 2.49
CA GLY A 158 13.38 1.08 3.84
C GLY A 158 14.59 2.04 3.89
N SER A 159 15.58 1.85 3.01
CA SER A 159 16.71 2.77 2.88
C SER A 159 16.33 4.18 2.42
N PHE A 160 15.13 4.38 1.88
CA PHE A 160 14.62 5.70 1.49
C PHE A 160 14.52 6.67 2.67
N ILE A 161 14.48 6.19 3.91
CA ILE A 161 14.47 7.04 5.11
C ILE A 161 15.65 8.03 5.12
N TRP A 162 16.79 7.60 4.61
CA TRP A 162 17.98 8.45 4.55
C TRP A 162 17.82 9.64 3.59
N GLY A 163 17.02 9.50 2.54
CA GLY A 163 16.72 10.58 1.60
C GLY A 163 15.81 11.69 2.15
N MET A 164 15.21 11.51 3.34
CA MET A 164 14.35 12.51 4.01
C MET A 164 15.09 13.32 5.09
N ILE A 165 16.32 12.92 5.42
CA ILE A 165 17.08 13.54 6.51
C ILE A 165 18.10 14.49 5.91
N PRO A 166 18.03 15.81 6.21
CA PRO A 166 19.04 16.74 5.75
C PRO A 166 20.39 16.38 6.36
N SER A 167 21.33 15.95 5.56
CA SER A 167 22.68 15.61 6.00
C SER A 167 23.70 16.10 4.99
N LEU A 168 24.93 16.34 5.47
CA LEU A 168 26.04 16.74 4.60
C LEU A 168 26.44 15.63 3.59
N ALA A 169 25.95 14.41 3.80
CA ALA A 169 26.20 13.27 2.91
C ALA A 169 25.19 13.16 1.75
N ILE A 170 24.08 13.93 1.76
CA ILE A 170 23.12 13.93 0.67
C ILE A 170 23.62 14.88 -0.41
N PRO A 171 23.70 14.45 -1.69
CA PRO A 171 24.00 15.35 -2.79
C PRO A 171 23.03 16.53 -2.81
N GLN A 172 23.54 17.74 -3.02
CA GLN A 172 22.76 19.00 -3.01
C GLN A 172 21.62 19.02 -4.05
N ASN A 173 21.63 18.12 -5.02
CA ASN A 173 20.60 17.97 -6.06
C ASN A 173 19.43 17.07 -5.64
N ILE A 174 19.41 16.56 -4.40
CA ILE A 174 18.29 15.74 -3.87
C ILE A 174 17.39 16.61 -3.01
N SER A 175 16.11 16.69 -3.39
CA SER A 175 15.06 17.39 -2.63
C SER A 175 14.62 16.56 -1.42
N TRP A 176 15.32 16.66 -0.30
CA TRP A 176 14.91 16.00 0.93
C TRP A 176 13.55 16.54 1.44
N GLU A 177 13.25 17.82 1.21
CA GLU A 177 11.97 18.46 1.57
C GLU A 177 10.81 17.82 0.81
N GLY A 178 10.99 17.53 -0.49
CA GLY A 178 10.01 16.83 -1.30
C GLY A 178 9.78 15.41 -0.80
N HIS A 179 10.85 14.69 -0.45
CA HIS A 179 10.77 13.33 0.12
C HIS A 179 10.02 13.33 1.45
N LEU A 180 10.39 14.22 2.35
CA LEU A 180 9.73 14.38 3.67
C LEU A 180 8.25 14.76 3.50
N SER A 181 7.94 15.69 2.58
CA SER A 181 6.56 16.09 2.29
C SER A 181 5.71 14.90 1.86
N GLY A 182 6.21 14.06 0.95
CA GLY A 182 5.55 12.85 0.53
C GLY A 182 5.33 11.87 1.68
N ALA A 183 6.38 11.62 2.46
CA ALA A 183 6.34 10.71 3.61
C ALA A 183 5.29 11.13 4.65
N ILE A 184 5.24 12.40 5.01
CA ILE A 184 4.25 12.95 5.94
C ILE A 184 2.83 12.70 5.42
N ILE A 185 2.55 13.02 4.17
CA ILE A 185 1.22 12.81 3.58
C ILE A 185 0.87 11.32 3.54
N GLY A 186 1.81 10.45 3.19
CA GLY A 186 1.59 9.00 3.17
C GLY A 186 1.16 8.46 4.54
N VAL A 187 1.87 8.84 5.60
CA VAL A 187 1.53 8.45 6.98
C VAL A 187 0.18 9.04 7.42
N LEU A 188 -0.06 10.32 7.16
CA LEU A 188 -1.34 10.97 7.50
C LEU A 188 -2.51 10.26 6.82
N LEU A 189 -2.41 9.95 5.53
CA LEU A 189 -3.45 9.22 4.80
C LEU A 189 -3.67 7.81 5.37
N ALA A 190 -2.61 7.11 5.78
CA ALA A 190 -2.74 5.80 6.42
C ALA A 190 -3.54 5.88 7.73
N VAL A 191 -3.33 6.94 8.53
CA VAL A 191 -4.05 7.16 9.78
C VAL A 191 -5.50 7.59 9.53
N PHE A 192 -5.72 8.58 8.66
CA PHE A 192 -7.07 9.12 8.42
C PHE A 192 -7.99 8.11 7.73
N LEU A 193 -7.45 7.33 6.78
CA LEU A 193 -8.22 6.34 6.01
C LEU A 193 -8.23 4.95 6.65
N ARG A 194 -7.77 4.80 7.90
CA ARG A 194 -7.61 3.49 8.54
C ARG A 194 -8.89 2.66 8.65
N LYS A 195 -10.05 3.31 8.67
CA LYS A 195 -11.36 2.64 8.75
C LYS A 195 -11.97 2.33 7.38
N GLU A 196 -11.37 2.81 6.29
CA GLU A 196 -11.85 2.60 4.92
C GLU A 196 -10.97 1.55 4.21
N GLY A 197 -11.55 0.84 3.22
CA GLY A 197 -10.84 -0.20 2.46
C GLY A 197 -10.66 -1.51 3.23
N PRO A 198 -9.65 -2.33 2.91
CA PRO A 198 -9.48 -3.65 3.51
C PRO A 198 -9.22 -3.56 5.02
N GLN A 199 -9.96 -4.35 5.80
CA GLN A 199 -9.85 -4.44 7.25
C GLN A 199 -9.33 -5.82 7.66
N LYS A 200 -8.97 -5.97 8.95
CA LYS A 200 -8.66 -7.26 9.54
C LYS A 200 -9.90 -8.15 9.49
N GLU A 201 -9.72 -9.37 9.01
CA GLU A 201 -10.78 -10.38 9.09
C GLU A 201 -11.04 -10.73 10.55
N VAL A 202 -12.28 -10.61 10.96
CA VAL A 202 -12.73 -11.04 12.28
C VAL A 202 -13.34 -12.43 12.10
N TYR A 203 -12.66 -13.45 12.60
CA TYR A 203 -13.21 -14.78 12.65
C TYR A 203 -14.12 -14.85 13.88
N HIS A 204 -15.43 -14.98 13.66
CA HIS A 204 -16.36 -15.37 14.69
C HIS A 204 -16.30 -16.91 14.77
N TRP A 205 -15.79 -17.40 15.86
CA TRP A 205 -16.06 -18.79 16.23
C TRP A 205 -17.50 -18.78 16.70
N GLU A 206 -18.42 -19.34 15.90
CA GLU A 206 -19.72 -19.72 16.40
C GLU A 206 -19.40 -20.82 17.44
N GLU A 207 -19.46 -20.49 18.73
CA GLU A 207 -19.62 -21.49 19.75
C GLU A 207 -20.95 -22.14 19.40
N ASP A 208 -20.92 -23.42 19.04
CA ASP A 208 -22.12 -24.21 18.87
C ASP A 208 -22.78 -24.25 20.27
N ASP A 209 -23.71 -23.33 20.52
CA ASP A 209 -24.55 -23.29 21.72
C ASP A 209 -25.53 -24.50 21.76
N GLU A 210 -25.14 -25.66 21.20
CA GLU A 210 -25.96 -26.87 21.24
C GLU A 210 -26.05 -27.50 22.63
N ASP A 211 -25.23 -27.05 23.61
CA ASP A 211 -25.26 -27.62 24.97
C ASP A 211 -25.78 -26.66 26.05
N ALA A 212 -26.26 -25.45 25.72
CA ALA A 212 -26.73 -24.51 26.74
C ALA A 212 -28.15 -24.78 27.23
N THR A 213 -28.83 -25.82 26.76
CA THR A 213 -30.21 -26.20 27.21
C THR A 213 -30.28 -27.49 28.02
N ALA A 214 -29.17 -28.18 28.24
CA ALA A 214 -29.12 -29.24 29.20
C ALA A 214 -28.86 -28.66 30.60
N SER A 215 -29.91 -28.18 31.27
CA SER A 215 -29.85 -28.06 32.72
C SER A 215 -29.43 -29.43 33.27
N PRO A 216 -28.49 -29.49 34.21
CA PRO A 216 -28.24 -30.73 34.93
C PRO A 216 -29.56 -31.09 35.67
N THR A 217 -30.33 -31.95 35.08
CA THR A 217 -31.38 -32.58 35.83
C THR A 217 -30.68 -33.52 36.81
N ASP A 218 -31.12 -33.49 38.08
CA ASP A 218 -30.63 -34.33 39.19
C ASP A 218 -30.78 -35.85 38.94
N ASP A 219 -31.10 -36.25 37.71
CA ASP A 219 -31.34 -37.64 37.29
C ASP A 219 -30.09 -38.34 36.71
N ALA A 220 -28.93 -37.66 36.64
CA ALA A 220 -27.70 -38.23 36.07
C ALA A 220 -27.01 -39.28 36.96
N GLU A 221 -27.39 -39.39 38.23
CA GLU A 221 -26.83 -40.41 39.12
C GLU A 221 -27.45 -41.82 38.94
N GLU A 222 -28.60 -41.92 38.21
CA GLU A 222 -29.29 -43.21 38.12
C GLU A 222 -28.91 -44.07 36.90
N ASN A 223 -28.22 -43.47 35.90
CA ASN A 223 -27.91 -44.16 34.62
C ASN A 223 -26.47 -44.69 34.50
N GLY A 224 -25.60 -44.52 35.50
CA GLY A 224 -24.27 -45.15 35.52
C GLY A 224 -23.35 -44.73 34.34
N GLU A 225 -23.63 -43.58 33.71
CA GLU A 225 -22.77 -43.05 32.63
C GLU A 225 -21.43 -42.62 33.20
N LYS A 226 -20.36 -43.20 32.65
CA LYS A 226 -19.00 -42.88 33.06
C LYS A 226 -18.63 -41.47 32.61
N PRO A 227 -17.91 -40.68 33.45
CA PRO A 227 -17.39 -39.38 33.04
C PRO A 227 -16.58 -39.52 31.74
N TYR A 228 -16.57 -38.50 30.89
CA TYR A 228 -15.92 -38.53 29.56
C TYR A 228 -14.44 -38.93 29.60
N TRP A 229 -13.73 -38.67 30.71
CA TRP A 229 -12.33 -39.09 30.91
C TRP A 229 -12.15 -40.58 31.23
N ASP A 230 -13.25 -41.31 31.54
CA ASP A 230 -13.26 -42.73 31.80
C ASP A 230 -13.73 -43.56 30.58
N VAL A 231 -14.03 -42.91 29.47
CA VAL A 231 -14.43 -43.55 28.23
C VAL A 231 -13.17 -44.01 27.48
N PRO A 232 -13.07 -45.28 27.06
CA PRO A 232 -11.94 -45.74 26.27
C PRO A 232 -11.80 -44.92 24.98
N THR A 233 -10.57 -44.51 24.62
CA THR A 233 -10.31 -43.82 23.37
C THR A 233 -10.76 -44.71 22.22
N PRO A 234 -11.64 -44.24 21.29
CA PRO A 234 -12.06 -45.01 20.13
C PRO A 234 -10.86 -45.39 19.27
N SER A 235 -10.87 -46.57 18.67
CA SER A 235 -9.85 -46.98 17.74
C SER A 235 -9.89 -46.12 16.48
N ASN A 236 -8.74 -45.95 15.77
CA ASN A 236 -8.66 -45.15 14.58
C ASN A 236 -9.67 -45.58 13.48
N ASP A 237 -10.12 -46.81 13.50
CA ASP A 237 -11.08 -47.37 12.54
C ASP A 237 -12.54 -46.95 12.84
N GLU A 238 -12.82 -46.43 14.03
CA GLU A 238 -14.14 -45.98 14.47
C GLU A 238 -14.33 -44.46 14.31
N LEU A 239 -13.23 -43.72 14.04
CA LEU A 239 -13.26 -42.27 13.87
C LEU A 239 -13.70 -41.88 12.44
N THR A 240 -14.96 -41.49 12.30
CA THR A 240 -15.47 -40.92 11.04
C THR A 240 -15.53 -39.40 11.14
N VAL A 241 -14.56 -38.72 10.55
CA VAL A 241 -14.55 -37.23 10.49
C VAL A 241 -15.37 -36.75 9.29
N ARG A 242 -16.51 -36.10 9.56
CA ARG A 242 -17.35 -35.49 8.51
C ARG A 242 -17.09 -33.98 8.43
N TYR A 243 -16.55 -33.53 7.30
CA TYR A 243 -16.42 -32.11 7.03
C TYR A 243 -17.66 -31.60 6.31
N ARG A 244 -18.32 -30.58 6.87
CA ARG A 244 -19.40 -29.86 6.20
C ARG A 244 -18.84 -28.50 5.72
N ILE A 245 -18.57 -28.39 4.42
CA ILE A 245 -18.21 -27.12 3.79
C ILE A 245 -19.52 -26.42 3.44
N ARG A 246 -19.85 -25.32 4.14
CA ARG A 246 -20.91 -24.40 3.73
C ARG A 246 -20.27 -23.36 2.79
N HIS A 247 -20.84 -23.20 1.60
CA HIS A 247 -20.46 -22.19 0.58
C HIS A 247 -21.22 -20.89 0.82
#